data_b416a466dc1f4b46abf2ad7a07f62f6b
#
_entry.id   b416a466dc1f4b46abf2ad7a07f62f6b
#
_cell.length_a   1.000
_cell.length_b   1.000
_cell.length_c   1.000
_cell.angle_alpha   90.00
_cell.angle_beta   90.00
_cell.angle_gamma   90.00
#
_symmetry.space_group_name_H-M   'P 1'
#
loop_
_entity.id
_entity.type
_entity.pdbx_description
1 polymer ?
#
loop_
_entity_poly.entity_id
_entity_poly.type
_entity_poly.pdbx_seq_one_letter_code
_entity_poly.pdbx_strand_id
1 'polypeptide(L)'
;MGCSSTSGKKRPNYKSCVRYYNNVNQPLLANTTTQVQIAGTKVVDTGVSIDTEPSSYTIVTKGLYHLSEDVVIAATAVGVATVSIYMDGVMLPCTYNPRTLYVGNNTFHVETDLDIEGCCCDVSKNITFVITTDATAVGTILHVCTGITKIA
;
A
#
# COMPACT_ATOMS: atom_id res chain seq x y z
N MET A 1 -4.20 -24.61 -18.82
CA MET A 1 -5.61 -24.58 -18.40
C MET A 1 -5.91 -23.21 -17.84
N GLY A 2 -6.73 -22.46 -18.54
CA GLY A 2 -7.16 -21.18 -18.05
C GLY A 2 -7.94 -21.32 -16.74
N CYS A 3 -7.99 -20.24 -15.98
CA CYS A 3 -8.98 -20.10 -14.94
C CYS A 3 -10.32 -20.33 -15.58
N SER A 4 -10.85 -21.49 -15.38
CA SER A 4 -12.20 -21.69 -15.84
C SER A 4 -13.05 -20.66 -15.12
N SER A 5 -13.47 -19.67 -15.87
CA SER A 5 -14.64 -18.96 -15.43
C SER A 5 -15.68 -20.04 -15.19
N THR A 6 -15.99 -20.25 -13.97
CA THR A 6 -17.03 -21.17 -13.62
C THR A 6 -18.27 -20.78 -14.36
N SER A 7 -18.60 -21.57 -15.40
CA SER A 7 -19.95 -21.79 -15.83
C SER A 7 -20.85 -20.58 -15.86
N GLY A 8 -20.63 -19.62 -16.74
CA GLY A 8 -21.67 -18.72 -17.23
C GLY A 8 -22.56 -17.98 -16.24
N LYS A 9 -22.34 -18.13 -14.96
CA LYS A 9 -22.98 -17.28 -13.98
C LYS A 9 -22.25 -15.95 -13.98
N LYS A 10 -22.88 -14.94 -14.55
CA LYS A 10 -22.45 -13.56 -14.36
C LYS A 10 -22.42 -13.31 -12.87
N ARG A 11 -21.23 -13.42 -12.28
CA ARG A 11 -21.02 -12.85 -10.96
C ARG A 11 -21.24 -11.36 -11.11
N PRO A 12 -22.02 -10.74 -10.22
CA PRO A 12 -22.05 -9.29 -10.17
C PRO A 12 -20.60 -8.82 -10.17
N ASN A 13 -20.27 -7.81 -10.96
CA ASN A 13 -18.95 -7.20 -11.02
C ASN A 13 -18.63 -6.55 -9.67
N TYR A 14 -18.43 -7.36 -8.67
CA TYR A 14 -17.85 -6.88 -7.41
C TYR A 14 -16.37 -6.65 -7.66
N LYS A 15 -16.06 -5.43 -8.04
CA LYS A 15 -14.68 -5.00 -8.02
C LYS A 15 -14.20 -5.10 -6.59
N SER A 16 -13.15 -5.87 -6.37
CA SER A 16 -12.49 -5.89 -5.07
C SER A 16 -11.96 -4.51 -4.77
N CYS A 17 -12.27 -4.02 -3.59
CA CYS A 17 -11.79 -2.75 -3.11
C CYS A 17 -11.52 -2.87 -1.61
N VAL A 18 -10.30 -2.53 -1.22
CA VAL A 18 -9.93 -2.46 0.19
C VAL A 18 -9.39 -1.07 0.49
N ARG A 19 -9.82 -0.52 1.61
CA ARG A 19 -9.30 0.73 2.14
C ARG A 19 -9.31 0.68 3.66
N TYR A 20 -8.16 0.98 4.22
CA TYR A 20 -7.96 1.04 5.66
C TYR A 20 -7.18 2.29 6.02
N TYR A 21 -7.45 2.83 7.21
CA TYR A 21 -6.57 3.83 7.79
C TYR A 21 -6.08 3.38 9.16
N ASN A 22 -4.90 3.87 9.53
CA ASN A 22 -4.30 3.60 10.83
C ASN A 22 -3.82 4.91 11.44
N ASN A 23 -4.35 5.24 12.62
CA ASN A 23 -3.99 6.42 13.39
C ASN A 23 -3.12 6.09 14.61
N VAL A 24 -2.69 4.84 14.73
CA VAL A 24 -1.74 4.46 15.78
C VAL A 24 -0.38 5.03 15.44
N ASN A 25 0.21 5.76 16.39
CA ASN A 25 1.53 6.34 16.21
C ASN A 25 2.57 5.25 15.98
N GLN A 26 3.32 5.37 14.89
CA GLN A 26 4.41 4.47 14.55
C GLN A 26 5.73 5.25 14.55
N PRO A 27 6.77 4.79 15.27
CA PRO A 27 8.03 5.50 15.31
C PRO A 27 8.72 5.51 13.95
N LEU A 28 9.31 6.66 13.61
CA LEU A 28 10.14 6.83 12.43
C LEU A 28 11.56 7.19 12.87
N LEU A 29 12.49 6.28 12.67
CA LEU A 29 13.88 6.43 13.07
C LEU A 29 14.77 6.78 11.88
N ALA A 30 15.90 7.42 12.15
CA ALA A 30 16.90 7.71 11.12
C ALA A 30 17.56 6.45 10.58
N ASN A 31 17.99 6.49 9.33
CA ASN A 31 18.66 5.38 8.63
C ASN A 31 17.89 4.06 8.69
N THR A 32 16.59 4.11 8.57
CA THR A 32 15.74 2.90 8.62
C THR A 32 14.91 2.73 7.38
N THR A 33 14.53 1.50 7.14
CA THR A 33 13.48 1.11 6.21
C THR A 33 12.36 0.51 7.02
N THR A 34 11.22 1.21 7.07
CA THR A 34 10.08 0.84 7.91
C THR A 34 8.94 0.37 7.03
N GLN A 35 8.49 -0.86 7.25
CA GLN A 35 7.23 -1.34 6.71
C GLN A 35 6.10 -0.82 7.59
N VAL A 36 5.22 -0.02 7.00
CA VAL A 36 4.17 0.67 7.75
C VAL A 36 3.02 -0.28 8.07
N GLN A 37 2.50 -0.18 9.28
CA GLN A 37 1.27 -0.87 9.65
C GLN A 37 0.09 -0.10 9.07
N ILE A 38 -0.75 -0.79 8.30
CA ILE A 38 -1.82 -0.19 7.52
C ILE A 38 -3.21 -0.52 8.04
N ALA A 39 -3.41 -1.72 8.59
CA ALA A 39 -4.71 -2.17 9.03
C ALA A 39 -5.03 -1.63 10.44
N GLY A 40 -5.75 -0.56 10.49
CA GLY A 40 -6.34 -0.04 11.71
C GLY A 40 -7.85 -0.11 11.64
N THR A 41 -8.46 0.89 11.02
CA THR A 41 -9.91 0.97 10.84
C THR A 41 -10.27 0.73 9.38
N LYS A 42 -11.21 -0.17 9.17
CA LYS A 42 -11.74 -0.46 7.83
C LYS A 42 -12.62 0.67 7.34
N VAL A 43 -12.36 1.16 6.14
CA VAL A 43 -13.27 2.04 5.40
C VAL A 43 -14.12 1.20 4.45
N VAL A 44 -13.50 0.33 3.68
CA VAL A 44 -14.17 -0.61 2.79
C VAL A 44 -13.30 -1.86 2.64
N ASP A 45 -13.96 -3.00 2.55
CA ASP A 45 -13.29 -4.28 2.26
C ASP A 45 -14.31 -5.18 1.57
N THR A 46 -14.27 -5.19 0.23
CA THR A 46 -15.22 -5.91 -0.60
C THR A 46 -14.52 -6.75 -1.64
N GLY A 47 -15.16 -7.82 -2.06
CA GLY A 47 -14.62 -8.75 -3.06
C GLY A 47 -13.69 -9.78 -2.47
N VAL A 48 -13.05 -10.55 -3.35
CA VAL A 48 -12.24 -11.71 -2.98
C VAL A 48 -10.83 -11.69 -3.55
N SER A 49 -10.47 -10.60 -4.22
CA SER A 49 -9.17 -10.51 -4.93
C SER A 49 -8.04 -9.99 -4.07
N ILE A 50 -8.34 -9.44 -2.90
CA ILE A 50 -7.36 -8.78 -2.04
C ILE A 50 -7.61 -9.21 -0.60
N ASP A 51 -6.58 -9.77 0.03
CA ASP A 51 -6.58 -10.10 1.46
C ASP A 51 -5.83 -9.02 2.22
N THR A 52 -6.35 -8.65 3.40
CA THR A 52 -5.77 -7.61 4.25
C THR A 52 -5.09 -8.24 5.45
N GLU A 53 -3.84 -7.85 5.70
CA GLU A 53 -3.05 -8.20 6.86
C GLU A 53 -2.63 -6.92 7.62
N PRO A 54 -2.08 -7.01 8.84
CA PRO A 54 -1.76 -5.81 9.63
C PRO A 54 -0.84 -4.82 8.92
N SER A 55 0.12 -5.28 8.14
CA SER A 55 1.11 -4.43 7.46
C SER A 55 1.23 -4.67 5.96
N SER A 56 0.30 -5.40 5.37
CA SER A 56 0.34 -5.72 3.95
C SER A 56 -1.03 -6.04 3.39
N TYR A 57 -1.13 -5.97 2.07
CA TYR A 57 -2.21 -6.58 1.31
C TYR A 57 -1.64 -7.69 0.45
N THR A 58 -2.43 -8.73 0.24
CA THR A 58 -2.08 -9.79 -0.71
C THR A 58 -3.09 -9.82 -1.84
N ILE A 59 -2.62 -9.62 -3.06
CA ILE A 59 -3.45 -9.73 -4.26
C ILE A 59 -3.42 -11.18 -4.70
N VAL A 60 -4.60 -11.79 -4.81
CA VAL A 60 -4.74 -13.23 -5.07
C VAL A 60 -5.36 -13.56 -6.42
N THR A 61 -5.73 -12.56 -7.21
CA THR A 61 -6.23 -12.77 -8.58
C THR A 61 -5.51 -11.85 -9.55
N LYS A 62 -5.36 -12.31 -10.80
CA LYS A 62 -4.82 -11.46 -11.86
C LYS A 62 -5.76 -10.31 -12.19
N GLY A 63 -5.24 -9.24 -12.73
CA GLY A 63 -6.01 -8.08 -13.18
C GLY A 63 -5.24 -6.78 -13.05
N LEU A 64 -5.92 -5.70 -13.34
CA LEU A 64 -5.41 -4.35 -13.21
C LEU A 64 -5.87 -3.76 -11.88
N TYR A 65 -4.94 -3.22 -11.11
CA TYR A 65 -5.19 -2.67 -9.78
C TYR A 65 -4.69 -1.24 -9.70
N HIS A 66 -5.43 -0.43 -8.95
CA HIS A 66 -5.00 0.91 -8.55
C HIS A 66 -4.63 0.88 -7.07
N LEU A 67 -3.42 1.33 -6.75
CA LEU A 67 -2.88 1.39 -5.40
C LEU A 67 -2.69 2.84 -4.98
N SER A 68 -3.04 3.16 -3.75
CA SER A 68 -2.85 4.50 -3.20
C SER A 68 -2.39 4.47 -1.75
N GLU A 69 -1.62 5.47 -1.36
CA GLU A 69 -1.14 5.67 -0.01
C GLU A 69 -1.10 7.16 0.32
N ASP A 70 -1.67 7.51 1.46
CA ASP A 70 -1.53 8.83 2.09
C ASP A 70 -0.90 8.64 3.46
N VAL A 71 0.13 9.41 3.75
CA VAL A 71 0.88 9.34 5.01
C VAL A 71 1.05 10.72 5.59
N VAL A 72 0.84 10.86 6.90
CA VAL A 72 1.18 12.06 7.66
C VAL A 72 2.30 11.71 8.64
N ILE A 73 3.40 12.44 8.56
CA ILE A 73 4.56 12.28 9.43
C ILE A 73 4.77 13.56 10.22
N ALA A 74 4.77 13.45 11.54
CA ALA A 74 5.23 14.52 12.42
C ALA A 74 6.75 14.38 12.59
N ALA A 75 7.50 15.24 11.93
CA ALA A 75 8.95 15.22 12.00
C ALA A 75 9.46 16.09 13.15
N THR A 76 10.49 15.61 13.84
CA THR A 76 11.18 16.36 14.92
C THR A 76 12.49 16.96 14.46
N ALA A 77 12.97 16.59 13.27
CA ALA A 77 14.17 17.13 12.65
C ALA A 77 13.99 17.21 11.14
N VAL A 78 14.75 18.08 10.50
CA VAL A 78 14.82 18.17 9.05
C VAL A 78 15.62 17.00 8.51
N GLY A 79 15.09 16.32 7.52
CA GLY A 79 15.75 15.20 6.86
C GLY A 79 14.96 14.75 5.64
N VAL A 80 15.40 13.70 4.96
CA VAL A 80 14.71 13.16 3.79
C VAL A 80 14.05 11.85 4.15
N ALA A 81 12.77 11.75 3.85
CA ALA A 81 12.03 10.49 3.89
C ALA A 81 11.53 10.15 2.49
N THR A 82 11.57 8.87 2.16
CA THR A 82 11.05 8.34 0.91
C THR A 82 9.88 7.44 1.21
N VAL A 83 8.73 7.77 0.66
CA VAL A 83 7.52 6.94 0.76
C VAL A 83 7.37 6.18 -0.55
N SER A 84 7.13 4.88 -0.47
CA SER A 84 7.06 4.02 -1.65
C SER A 84 6.20 2.79 -1.39
N ILE A 85 5.79 2.15 -2.49
CA ILE A 85 5.00 0.92 -2.47
C ILE A 85 5.87 -0.20 -3.05
N TYR A 86 5.88 -1.34 -2.36
CA TYR A 86 6.65 -2.51 -2.75
C TYR A 86 5.72 -3.68 -3.07
N MET A 87 6.11 -4.48 -4.04
CA MET A 87 5.49 -5.76 -4.34
C MET A 87 6.54 -6.86 -4.22
N ASP A 88 6.28 -7.82 -3.34
CA ASP A 88 7.20 -8.93 -3.07
C ASP A 88 8.64 -8.46 -2.76
N GLY A 89 8.75 -7.37 -2.01
CA GLY A 89 10.03 -6.81 -1.60
C GLY A 89 10.74 -5.94 -2.65
N VAL A 90 10.11 -5.67 -3.78
CA VAL A 90 10.66 -4.83 -4.85
C VAL A 90 9.82 -3.57 -5.02
N MET A 91 10.47 -2.41 -5.05
CA MET A 91 9.80 -1.13 -5.23
C MET A 91 9.07 -1.10 -6.58
N LEU A 92 7.79 -0.74 -6.54
CA LEU A 92 7.01 -0.56 -7.76
C LEU A 92 7.44 0.69 -8.51
N PRO A 93 7.47 0.66 -9.85
CA PRO A 93 7.72 1.83 -10.66
C PRO A 93 6.76 2.98 -10.32
N CYS A 94 7.25 4.22 -10.41
CA CYS A 94 6.49 5.45 -10.17
C CYS A 94 6.01 5.64 -8.73
N THR A 95 6.48 4.86 -7.78
CA THR A 95 6.14 5.02 -6.36
C THR A 95 7.25 5.64 -5.52
N TYR A 96 8.39 5.91 -6.11
CA TYR A 96 9.52 6.55 -5.43
C TYR A 96 9.21 8.02 -5.18
N ASN A 97 8.95 8.37 -3.92
CA ASN A 97 8.58 9.75 -3.53
C ASN A 97 9.46 10.24 -2.38
N PRO A 98 10.70 10.69 -2.67
CA PRO A 98 11.57 11.29 -1.67
C PRO A 98 11.18 12.76 -1.45
N ARG A 99 11.12 13.16 -0.20
CA ARG A 99 10.84 14.55 0.17
C ARG A 99 11.59 14.96 1.42
N THR A 100 11.94 16.23 1.51
CA THR A 100 12.44 16.82 2.73
C THR A 100 11.30 16.91 3.74
N LEU A 101 11.53 16.35 4.92
CA LEU A 101 10.68 16.56 6.08
C LEU A 101 11.10 17.87 6.75
N TYR A 102 10.13 18.71 7.06
CA TYR A 102 10.30 19.86 7.90
C TYR A 102 9.72 19.57 9.29
N VAL A 103 10.23 20.22 10.31
CA VAL A 103 9.71 20.06 11.67
C VAL A 103 8.20 20.36 11.68
N GLY A 104 7.43 19.44 12.23
CA GLY A 104 5.97 19.47 12.20
C GLY A 104 5.39 18.43 11.26
N ASN A 105 4.14 18.63 10.85
CA ASN A 105 3.42 17.65 10.02
C ASN A 105 3.76 17.79 8.54
N ASN A 106 4.07 16.64 7.94
CA ASN A 106 4.35 16.51 6.52
C ASN A 106 3.40 15.46 5.92
N THR A 107 2.81 15.77 4.79
CA THR A 107 1.87 14.88 4.10
C THR A 107 2.47 14.35 2.81
N PHE A 108 2.34 13.03 2.60
CA PHE A 108 2.77 12.33 1.39
C PHE A 108 1.59 11.68 0.72
N HIS A 109 1.60 11.67 -0.60
CA HIS A 109 0.67 10.89 -1.40
C HIS A 109 1.43 10.12 -2.48
N VAL A 110 1.13 8.83 -2.60
CA VAL A 110 1.67 7.97 -3.65
C VAL A 110 0.55 7.15 -4.23
N GLU A 111 0.50 7.06 -5.55
CA GLU A 111 -0.44 6.18 -6.24
C GLU A 111 0.21 5.58 -7.48
N THR A 112 -0.23 4.40 -7.86
CA THR A 112 0.20 3.73 -9.08
C THR A 112 -0.83 2.71 -9.54
N ASP A 113 -0.79 2.39 -10.82
CA ASP A 113 -1.51 1.26 -11.37
C ASP A 113 -0.57 0.07 -11.51
N LEU A 114 -1.11 -1.11 -11.31
CA LEU A 114 -0.35 -2.35 -11.31
C LEU A 114 -1.11 -3.42 -12.09
N ASP A 115 -0.48 -3.95 -13.12
CA ASP A 115 -1.01 -5.08 -13.87
C ASP A 115 -0.44 -6.38 -13.30
N ILE A 116 -1.31 -7.18 -12.69
CA ILE A 116 -0.95 -8.49 -12.16
C ILE A 116 -1.28 -9.53 -13.21
N GLU A 117 -0.23 -10.06 -13.81
CA GLU A 117 -0.33 -11.17 -14.75
C GLU A 117 -0.20 -12.50 -14.02
N GLY A 118 -0.75 -13.54 -14.60
CA GLY A 118 -0.62 -14.87 -14.04
C GLY A 118 -1.32 -15.90 -14.92
N CYS A 119 -0.80 -17.10 -14.84
CA CYS A 119 -1.48 -18.25 -15.37
C CYS A 119 -2.54 -18.67 -14.37
N CYS A 120 -3.79 -18.71 -14.79
CA CYS A 120 -4.90 -19.09 -13.93
C CYS A 120 -5.28 -18.04 -12.88
N CYS A 121 -6.11 -18.42 -11.92
CA CYS A 121 -6.71 -17.52 -10.96
C CYS A 121 -5.85 -17.33 -9.71
N ASP A 122 -4.81 -18.13 -9.56
CA ASP A 122 -4.02 -18.18 -8.36
C ASP A 122 -2.72 -17.41 -8.54
N VAL A 123 -2.74 -16.18 -8.11
CA VAL A 123 -1.52 -15.40 -7.87
C VAL A 123 -1.43 -15.09 -6.39
N SER A 124 -0.25 -14.74 -5.92
CA SER A 124 -0.04 -14.26 -4.58
C SER A 124 1.02 -13.18 -4.65
N LYS A 125 0.59 -11.92 -4.57
CA LYS A 125 1.48 -10.76 -4.63
C LYS A 125 1.31 -9.96 -3.35
N ASN A 126 2.37 -9.85 -2.59
CA ASN A 126 2.38 -9.13 -1.32
C ASN A 126 2.70 -7.65 -1.57
N ILE A 127 1.79 -6.78 -1.16
CA ILE A 127 1.94 -5.33 -1.28
C ILE A 127 2.24 -4.76 0.10
N THR A 128 3.36 -4.06 0.21
CA THR A 128 3.78 -3.37 1.42
C THR A 128 4.02 -1.90 1.15
N PHE A 129 3.84 -1.09 2.20
CA PHE A 129 4.04 0.35 2.15
C PHE A 129 5.25 0.66 3.02
N VAL A 130 6.24 1.31 2.42
CA VAL A 130 7.57 1.41 3.02
C VAL A 130 8.00 2.87 3.09
N ILE A 131 8.55 3.26 4.23
CA ILE A 131 9.18 4.57 4.42
C ILE A 131 10.65 4.36 4.74
N THR A 132 11.51 4.95 3.93
CA THR A 132 12.96 4.93 4.11
C THR A 132 13.42 6.31 4.53
N THR A 133 14.27 6.39 5.53
CA THR A 133 14.79 7.65 6.07
C THR A 133 16.29 7.77 5.88
N ASP A 134 16.76 9.02 5.75
CA ASP A 134 18.19 9.32 5.80
C ASP A 134 18.71 9.47 7.26
N ALA A 135 19.94 9.95 7.40
CA ALA A 135 20.62 10.04 8.69
C ALA A 135 19.98 11.01 9.67
N THR A 136 19.09 11.88 9.22
CA THR A 136 18.52 12.96 10.05
C THR A 136 16.99 12.95 10.15
N ALA A 137 16.31 12.20 9.30
CA ALA A 137 14.86 12.12 9.31
C ALA A 137 14.35 11.28 10.48
N VAL A 138 13.75 11.95 11.45
CA VAL A 138 13.21 11.35 12.66
C VAL A 138 11.83 11.93 12.95
N GLY A 139 10.93 11.12 13.42
CA GLY A 139 9.60 11.57 13.79
C GLY A 139 8.65 10.45 14.15
N THR A 140 7.39 10.71 13.91
CA THR A 140 6.29 9.76 14.16
C THR A 140 5.36 9.74 12.98
N ILE A 141 5.02 8.55 12.52
CA ILE A 141 3.95 8.37 11.53
C ILE A 141 2.64 8.48 12.30
N LEU A 142 1.86 9.53 12.03
CA LEU A 142 0.61 9.81 12.73
C LEU A 142 -0.60 9.18 12.07
N HIS A 143 -0.58 9.07 10.76
CA HIS A 143 -1.72 8.62 9.98
C HIS A 143 -1.25 7.96 8.69
N VAL A 144 -1.86 6.85 8.38
CA VAL A 144 -1.68 6.14 7.11
C VAL A 144 -3.05 5.78 6.58
N CYS A 145 -3.32 6.12 5.34
CA CYS A 145 -4.52 5.66 4.63
C CYS A 145 -4.07 4.97 3.34
N THR A 146 -4.41 3.72 3.20
CA THR A 146 -4.03 2.93 2.03
C THR A 146 -5.24 2.31 1.36
N GLY A 147 -5.14 2.06 0.08
CA GLY A 147 -6.20 1.41 -0.66
C GLY A 147 -5.72 0.68 -1.89
N ILE A 148 -6.41 -0.38 -2.22
CA ILE A 148 -6.25 -1.10 -3.48
C ILE A 148 -7.63 -1.34 -4.06
N THR A 149 -7.78 -1.00 -5.34
CA THR A 149 -9.02 -1.24 -6.09
C THR A 149 -8.69 -2.03 -7.34
N LYS A 150 -9.39 -3.13 -7.55
CA LYS A 150 -9.29 -3.88 -8.81
C LYS A 150 -10.11 -3.14 -9.86
N ILE A 151 -9.46 -2.73 -10.94
CA ILE A 151 -10.06 -1.95 -12.02
C ILE A 151 -10.62 -2.86 -13.11
N ALA A 152 -9.91 -3.91 -13.41
CA ALA A 152 -10.29 -4.83 -14.48
C ALA A 152 -9.85 -6.29 -14.23
#